data_5d417142d05616ed3661936d21290861
#
_entry.id   5d417142d05616ed3661936d21290861
#
_cell.length_a   1.000
_cell.length_b   1.000
_cell.length_c   1.000
_cell.angle_alpha   90.00
_cell.angle_beta   90.00
_cell.angle_gamma   90.00
#
_symmetry.space_group_name_H-M   'P 1'
#
loop_
_entity.id
_entity.type
_entity.pdbx_description
1 polymer ?
#
loop_
_entity_poly.entity_id
_entity_poly.type
_entity_poly.pdbx_seq_one_letter_code
_entity_poly.pdbx_strand_id
1 'polypeptide(L)'
;MKKLSDFIVRKRNLILLIAVLLLIPSAIGYARTKVNYDLLSYLPKDVESMKGQKSLSDDFNLASTGMLVVENMPDKNVAELKKEIQSIDGVKDVLWRGDILDISIPKEVLPKDVKDMLYSDKGTLMVITFEEDGASQRTMDAIHKIKGYSEKQCYLGGFSAVSEDIKDLSEKETPLYGVTAIILCVIVLFMGLESSIAPFIFVLGIAFPVAYNFGTNVFLGEVSYITKALALVLQLGVTMDYSIFLLHRYQEEKNKTSNRDEAMSNAIQATFTSITSSSVTTIAGFLALCAMQLTLGKDIGIVMAKGVIFGVLSTIIILPSLLMRFDKYIEKWKHPIILKEPKKLPAFLTKHYKGILVIFLVLFIPMGYAQNHTKVYYDLSANMPQDFASIIGTNKLKDQFHMTTTHFLLVDENLENYQIKEICDEVEKLNGVYSVVSYESLIGGRIPTQLKPLKPF
;
A
#
# COMPACT_ATOMS: atom_id res chain seq x y z
N MET A 1 -30.38 24.16 12.41
CA MET A 1 -29.53 23.35 13.34
C MET A 1 -30.33 22.88 14.56
N LYS A 2 -31.07 23.74 15.30
CA LYS A 2 -31.82 23.33 16.51
C LYS A 2 -32.73 22.12 16.29
N LYS A 3 -33.55 22.12 15.22
CA LYS A 3 -34.42 20.98 14.89
C LYS A 3 -33.67 19.66 14.69
N LEU A 4 -32.47 19.71 14.07
CA LEU A 4 -31.63 18.53 13.84
C LEU A 4 -31.01 18.01 15.14
N SER A 5 -30.43 18.89 15.95
CA SER A 5 -29.84 18.50 17.24
C SER A 5 -30.89 17.93 18.20
N ASP A 6 -32.07 18.55 18.29
CA ASP A 6 -33.18 18.03 19.09
C ASP A 6 -33.69 16.67 18.59
N PHE A 7 -33.72 16.46 17.27
CA PHE A 7 -34.07 15.16 16.69
C PHE A 7 -33.06 14.09 17.07
N ILE A 8 -31.72 14.39 16.95
CA ILE A 8 -30.65 13.46 17.30
C ILE A 8 -30.77 13.03 18.77
N VAL A 9 -30.96 13.99 19.65
CA VAL A 9 -31.04 13.74 21.08
C VAL A 9 -32.30 12.90 21.44
N ARG A 10 -33.46 13.25 20.89
CA ARG A 10 -34.74 12.54 21.17
C ARG A 10 -34.77 11.13 20.58
N LYS A 11 -34.18 10.92 19.41
CA LYS A 11 -34.21 9.65 18.67
C LYS A 11 -32.89 8.84 18.79
N ARG A 12 -32.08 9.10 19.81
CA ARG A 12 -30.76 8.48 20.02
C ARG A 12 -30.75 6.94 19.91
N ASN A 13 -31.76 6.26 20.47
CA ASN A 13 -31.85 4.80 20.39
C ASN A 13 -32.15 4.31 18.97
N LEU A 14 -32.98 5.02 18.21
CA LEU A 14 -33.26 4.71 16.80
C LEU A 14 -32.04 4.95 15.95
N ILE A 15 -31.28 6.02 16.19
CA ILE A 15 -30.02 6.33 15.49
C ILE A 15 -29.00 5.23 15.73
N LEU A 16 -28.82 4.78 16.97
CA LEU A 16 -27.91 3.70 17.29
C LEU A 16 -28.33 2.38 16.63
N LEU A 17 -29.65 2.09 16.61
CA LEU A 17 -30.15 0.90 15.92
C LEU A 17 -29.82 0.94 14.42
N ILE A 18 -30.11 2.08 13.76
CA ILE A 18 -29.80 2.26 12.33
C ILE A 18 -28.29 2.16 12.09
N ALA A 19 -27.47 2.79 12.96
CA ALA A 19 -26.02 2.71 12.84
C ALA A 19 -25.53 1.26 12.92
N VAL A 20 -26.05 0.46 13.84
CA VAL A 20 -25.70 -0.97 13.92
C VAL A 20 -26.19 -1.75 12.70
N LEU A 21 -27.41 -1.50 12.22
CA LEU A 21 -27.92 -2.16 11.02
C LEU A 21 -27.08 -1.86 9.76
N LEU A 22 -26.56 -0.64 9.64
CA LEU A 22 -25.68 -0.24 8.53
C LEU A 22 -24.29 -0.92 8.56
N LEU A 23 -23.89 -1.53 9.68
CA LEU A 23 -22.68 -2.35 9.72
C LEU A 23 -22.81 -3.62 8.87
N ILE A 24 -24.03 -4.18 8.70
CA ILE A 24 -24.26 -5.38 7.91
C ILE A 24 -23.85 -5.17 6.42
N PRO A 25 -24.45 -4.19 5.70
CA PRO A 25 -24.04 -3.92 4.33
C PRO A 25 -22.58 -3.47 4.24
N SER A 26 -22.06 -2.78 5.26
CA SER A 26 -20.64 -2.39 5.30
C SER A 26 -19.70 -3.59 5.39
N ALA A 27 -20.03 -4.60 6.20
CA ALA A 27 -19.26 -5.84 6.28
C ALA A 27 -19.29 -6.62 4.96
N ILE A 28 -20.44 -6.68 4.29
CA ILE A 28 -20.56 -7.32 2.96
C ILE A 28 -19.72 -6.55 1.93
N GLY A 29 -19.79 -5.22 1.94
CA GLY A 29 -19.01 -4.38 1.03
C GLY A 29 -17.51 -4.54 1.25
N TYR A 30 -17.06 -4.56 2.51
CA TYR A 30 -15.66 -4.81 2.86
C TYR A 30 -15.15 -6.17 2.32
N ALA A 31 -15.94 -7.24 2.52
CA ALA A 31 -15.58 -8.57 2.05
C ALA A 31 -15.52 -8.69 0.52
N ARG A 32 -16.23 -7.82 -0.21
CA ARG A 32 -16.25 -7.79 -1.69
C ARG A 32 -15.25 -6.82 -2.30
N THR A 33 -14.67 -5.92 -1.52
CA THR A 33 -13.67 -4.96 -2.01
C THR A 33 -12.36 -5.67 -2.28
N LYS A 34 -11.85 -5.57 -3.51
CA LYS A 34 -10.54 -6.09 -3.85
C LYS A 34 -9.44 -5.15 -3.37
N VAL A 35 -8.33 -5.72 -2.92
CA VAL A 35 -7.13 -4.96 -2.57
C VAL A 35 -6.10 -5.15 -3.67
N ASN A 36 -5.63 -4.04 -4.24
CA ASN A 36 -4.62 -4.04 -5.28
C ASN A 36 -3.23 -3.88 -4.65
N TYR A 37 -2.35 -4.83 -4.93
CA TYR A 37 -0.95 -4.86 -4.47
C TYR A 37 0.04 -4.49 -5.58
N ASP A 38 -0.44 -4.29 -6.82
CA ASP A 38 0.39 -3.88 -7.94
C ASP A 38 0.58 -2.36 -7.96
N LEU A 39 1.79 -1.95 -7.61
CA LEU A 39 2.16 -0.53 -7.64
C LEU A 39 2.31 0.02 -9.06
N LEU A 40 2.60 -0.82 -10.05
CA LEU A 40 2.73 -0.40 -11.44
C LEU A 40 1.38 -0.02 -12.03
N SER A 41 0.30 -0.65 -11.59
CA SER A 41 -1.07 -0.36 -12.04
C SER A 41 -1.52 1.08 -11.76
N TYR A 42 -0.83 1.77 -10.85
CA TYR A 42 -1.11 3.19 -10.52
C TYR A 42 -0.38 4.18 -11.42
N LEU A 43 0.53 3.73 -12.28
CA LEU A 43 1.18 4.59 -13.25
C LEU A 43 0.20 5.02 -14.36
N PRO A 44 0.38 6.22 -14.94
CA PRO A 44 -0.41 6.64 -16.09
C PRO A 44 -0.25 5.66 -17.26
N LYS A 45 -1.35 5.28 -17.89
CA LYS A 45 -1.36 4.27 -18.99
C LYS A 45 -0.65 4.75 -20.26
N ASP A 46 -0.41 6.03 -20.40
CA ASP A 46 0.22 6.67 -21.54
C ASP A 46 1.75 6.73 -21.49
N VAL A 47 2.36 6.40 -20.31
CA VAL A 47 3.82 6.31 -20.23
C VAL A 47 4.34 5.09 -20.99
N GLU A 48 5.53 5.23 -21.58
CA GLU A 48 6.10 4.21 -22.46
C GLU A 48 6.30 2.85 -21.78
N SER A 49 6.73 2.85 -20.52
CA SER A 49 6.88 1.61 -19.73
C SER A 49 5.55 0.85 -19.59
N MET A 50 4.41 1.55 -19.44
CA MET A 50 3.10 0.91 -19.34
C MET A 50 2.60 0.42 -20.69
N LYS A 51 2.91 1.13 -21.78
CA LYS A 51 2.66 0.65 -23.14
C LYS A 51 3.48 -0.59 -23.44
N GLY A 52 4.78 -0.57 -23.08
CA GLY A 52 5.65 -1.73 -23.20
C GLY A 52 5.17 -2.93 -22.40
N GLN A 53 4.77 -2.72 -21.14
CA GLN A 53 4.19 -3.78 -20.30
C GLN A 53 2.93 -4.38 -20.92
N LYS A 54 2.07 -3.54 -21.51
CA LYS A 54 0.87 -4.00 -22.19
C LYS A 54 1.22 -4.84 -23.43
N SER A 55 2.15 -4.40 -24.27
CA SER A 55 2.60 -5.19 -25.43
C SER A 55 3.26 -6.50 -24.98
N LEU A 56 4.04 -6.52 -23.91
CA LEU A 56 4.59 -7.76 -23.35
C LEU A 56 3.48 -8.73 -22.94
N SER A 57 2.40 -8.24 -22.34
CA SER A 57 1.26 -9.05 -21.96
C SER A 57 0.46 -9.54 -23.17
N ASP A 58 0.05 -8.63 -24.07
CA ASP A 58 -0.93 -8.89 -25.13
C ASP A 58 -0.29 -9.60 -26.33
N ASP A 59 0.93 -9.18 -26.74
CA ASP A 59 1.57 -9.65 -27.97
C ASP A 59 2.53 -10.82 -27.69
N PHE A 60 3.23 -10.79 -26.54
CA PHE A 60 4.21 -11.81 -26.18
C PHE A 60 3.70 -12.78 -25.11
N ASN A 61 2.52 -12.54 -24.54
CA ASN A 61 1.96 -13.32 -23.44
C ASN A 61 2.91 -13.41 -22.22
N LEU A 62 3.70 -12.37 -21.97
CA LEU A 62 4.60 -12.22 -20.82
C LEU A 62 3.97 -11.26 -19.79
N ALA A 63 2.78 -11.61 -19.29
CA ALA A 63 2.04 -10.78 -18.35
C ALA A 63 2.84 -10.51 -17.06
N SER A 64 3.46 -11.54 -16.53
CA SER A 64 4.40 -11.41 -15.40
C SER A 64 5.46 -12.51 -15.41
N THR A 65 6.62 -12.19 -14.82
CA THR A 65 7.75 -13.12 -14.75
C THR A 65 8.32 -13.18 -13.34
N GLY A 66 8.81 -14.36 -12.99
CA GLY A 66 9.60 -14.61 -11.79
C GLY A 66 10.93 -15.26 -12.18
N MET A 67 11.97 -14.99 -11.40
CA MET A 67 13.29 -15.57 -11.62
C MET A 67 13.67 -16.44 -10.44
N LEU A 68 13.86 -17.74 -10.68
CA LEU A 68 14.18 -18.71 -9.64
C LEU A 68 15.64 -19.12 -9.74
N VAL A 69 16.42 -18.82 -8.72
CA VAL A 69 17.78 -19.31 -8.55
C VAL A 69 17.71 -20.64 -7.82
N VAL A 70 18.30 -21.67 -8.43
CA VAL A 70 18.41 -23.01 -7.84
C VAL A 70 19.87 -23.32 -7.57
N GLU A 71 20.24 -23.51 -6.30
CA GLU A 71 21.63 -23.74 -5.88
C GLU A 71 21.90 -25.20 -5.56
N ASN A 72 23.14 -25.65 -5.85
CA ASN A 72 23.69 -26.93 -5.43
C ASN A 72 22.79 -28.16 -5.75
N MET A 73 22.00 -28.08 -6.81
CA MET A 73 21.11 -29.15 -7.23
C MET A 73 21.62 -29.80 -8.53
N PRO A 74 21.70 -31.14 -8.62
CA PRO A 74 22.04 -31.82 -9.86
C PRO A 74 21.03 -31.52 -10.98
N ASP A 75 21.48 -31.42 -12.22
CA ASP A 75 20.66 -31.07 -13.38
C ASP A 75 19.41 -31.95 -13.55
N LYS A 76 19.52 -33.24 -13.24
CA LYS A 76 18.38 -34.16 -13.28
C LYS A 76 17.27 -33.72 -12.32
N ASN A 77 17.65 -33.34 -11.11
CA ASN A 77 16.69 -32.89 -10.09
C ASN A 77 16.12 -31.50 -10.44
N VAL A 78 16.94 -30.64 -11.07
CA VAL A 78 16.49 -29.34 -11.59
C VAL A 78 15.44 -29.53 -12.68
N ALA A 79 15.63 -30.52 -13.57
CA ALA A 79 14.65 -30.85 -14.62
C ALA A 79 13.34 -31.43 -14.04
N GLU A 80 13.40 -32.19 -12.94
CA GLU A 80 12.22 -32.68 -12.21
C GLU A 80 11.50 -31.50 -11.53
N LEU A 81 12.25 -30.64 -10.82
CA LEU A 81 11.71 -29.45 -10.19
C LEU A 81 11.02 -28.52 -11.20
N LYS A 82 11.62 -28.33 -12.40
CA LYS A 82 11.00 -27.57 -13.49
C LYS A 82 9.59 -28.11 -13.80
N LYS A 83 9.43 -29.43 -13.97
CA LYS A 83 8.14 -30.06 -14.25
C LYS A 83 7.14 -29.88 -13.10
N GLU A 84 7.60 -29.96 -11.85
CA GLU A 84 6.77 -29.71 -10.68
C GLU A 84 6.25 -28.28 -10.70
N ILE A 85 7.12 -27.28 -10.93
CA ILE A 85 6.74 -25.85 -10.99
C ILE A 85 5.80 -25.60 -12.15
N GLN A 86 6.05 -26.17 -13.32
CA GLN A 86 5.21 -26.01 -14.51
C GLN A 86 3.80 -26.59 -14.32
N SER A 87 3.62 -27.53 -13.39
CA SER A 87 2.31 -28.09 -13.06
C SER A 87 1.49 -27.25 -12.07
N ILE A 88 2.07 -26.19 -11.53
CA ILE A 88 1.38 -25.31 -10.57
C ILE A 88 0.36 -24.45 -11.34
N ASP A 89 -0.87 -24.42 -10.85
CA ASP A 89 -1.93 -23.57 -11.39
C ASP A 89 -1.52 -22.09 -11.33
N GLY A 90 -1.64 -21.37 -12.45
CA GLY A 90 -1.19 -19.98 -12.64
C GLY A 90 0.21 -19.85 -13.26
N VAL A 91 1.00 -20.93 -13.31
CA VAL A 91 2.27 -20.97 -14.06
C VAL A 91 1.97 -21.31 -15.50
N LYS A 92 2.40 -20.45 -16.42
CA LYS A 92 2.26 -20.63 -17.87
C LYS A 92 3.36 -21.50 -18.45
N ASP A 93 4.61 -21.12 -18.17
CA ASP A 93 5.79 -21.83 -18.64
C ASP A 93 6.98 -21.61 -17.69
N VAL A 94 7.95 -22.52 -17.77
CA VAL A 94 9.21 -22.43 -17.03
C VAL A 94 10.35 -22.66 -18.01
N LEU A 95 11.10 -21.61 -18.27
CA LEU A 95 12.26 -21.66 -19.13
C LEU A 95 13.52 -21.94 -18.30
N TRP A 96 14.25 -22.96 -18.67
CA TRP A 96 15.53 -23.30 -18.09
C TRP A 96 16.55 -23.56 -19.20
N ARG A 97 17.83 -23.52 -18.88
CA ARG A 97 18.92 -23.73 -19.84
C ARG A 97 18.74 -24.95 -20.75
N GLY A 98 18.14 -26.03 -20.24
CA GLY A 98 17.89 -27.26 -20.99
C GLY A 98 16.87 -27.11 -22.13
N ASP A 99 16.12 -26.03 -22.17
CA ASP A 99 15.19 -25.70 -23.27
C ASP A 99 15.87 -24.86 -24.36
N ILE A 100 16.96 -24.17 -24.02
CA ILE A 100 17.70 -23.29 -24.93
C ILE A 100 18.87 -24.04 -25.55
N LEU A 101 19.51 -24.90 -24.76
CA LEU A 101 20.74 -25.61 -25.13
C LEU A 101 20.64 -27.06 -24.71
N ASP A 102 21.10 -27.97 -25.58
CA ASP A 102 21.23 -29.37 -25.23
C ASP A 102 22.12 -29.53 -23.99
N ILE A 103 21.63 -30.22 -22.96
CA ILE A 103 22.31 -30.44 -21.69
C ILE A 103 23.68 -31.11 -21.88
N SER A 104 23.88 -31.81 -23.01
CA SER A 104 25.15 -32.44 -23.36
C SER A 104 26.24 -31.46 -23.83
N ILE A 105 25.91 -30.20 -24.12
CA ILE A 105 26.87 -29.18 -24.54
C ILE A 105 27.69 -28.72 -23.31
N PRO A 106 29.01 -28.91 -23.29
CA PRO A 106 29.85 -28.44 -22.19
C PRO A 106 29.78 -26.92 -22.04
N LYS A 107 29.67 -26.45 -20.80
CA LYS A 107 29.60 -24.98 -20.49
C LYS A 107 30.82 -24.21 -21.00
N GLU A 108 31.95 -24.89 -21.19
CA GLU A 108 33.20 -24.30 -21.66
C GLU A 108 33.15 -23.86 -23.13
N VAL A 109 32.24 -24.42 -23.91
CA VAL A 109 32.05 -24.11 -25.34
C VAL A 109 31.13 -22.92 -25.58
N LEU A 110 30.36 -22.52 -24.55
CA LEU A 110 29.41 -21.42 -24.66
C LEU A 110 30.08 -20.05 -24.71
N PRO A 111 29.56 -19.10 -25.50
CA PRO A 111 29.94 -17.70 -25.41
C PRO A 111 29.85 -17.20 -23.97
N LYS A 112 30.77 -16.30 -23.58
CA LYS A 112 30.89 -15.84 -22.20
C LYS A 112 29.56 -15.25 -21.69
N ASP A 113 28.88 -14.42 -22.49
CA ASP A 113 27.67 -13.74 -22.14
C ASP A 113 26.51 -14.72 -21.88
N VAL A 114 26.39 -15.78 -22.68
CA VAL A 114 25.43 -16.87 -22.50
C VAL A 114 25.71 -17.67 -21.24
N LYS A 115 27.01 -17.93 -21.01
CA LYS A 115 27.45 -18.67 -19.82
C LYS A 115 27.12 -17.86 -18.55
N ASP A 116 27.48 -16.58 -18.52
CA ASP A 116 27.31 -15.72 -17.36
C ASP A 116 25.80 -15.49 -17.07
N MET A 117 24.90 -15.56 -18.07
CA MET A 117 23.45 -15.46 -17.93
C MET A 117 22.81 -16.75 -17.38
N LEU A 118 23.25 -17.91 -17.87
CA LEU A 118 22.58 -19.20 -17.58
C LEU A 118 23.21 -19.98 -16.44
N TYR A 119 24.47 -19.70 -16.12
CA TYR A 119 25.24 -20.45 -15.12
C TYR A 119 25.89 -19.52 -14.11
N SER A 120 25.88 -19.93 -12.87
CA SER A 120 26.78 -19.42 -11.84
C SER A 120 27.64 -20.57 -11.29
N ASP A 121 28.68 -20.24 -10.51
CA ASP A 121 29.50 -21.25 -9.84
C ASP A 121 28.69 -22.08 -8.83
N LYS A 122 27.57 -21.56 -8.35
CA LYS A 122 26.76 -22.15 -7.26
C LYS A 122 25.41 -22.67 -7.69
N GLY A 123 24.91 -22.24 -8.84
CA GLY A 123 23.53 -22.57 -9.20
C GLY A 123 23.16 -22.30 -10.66
N THR A 124 21.90 -22.48 -10.96
CA THR A 124 21.27 -22.23 -12.27
C THR A 124 20.05 -21.35 -12.12
N LEU A 125 19.70 -20.68 -13.22
CA LEU A 125 18.54 -19.78 -13.29
C LEU A 125 17.40 -20.44 -14.06
N MET A 126 16.18 -20.32 -13.52
CA MET A 126 14.93 -20.57 -14.24
C MET A 126 14.15 -19.27 -14.35
N VAL A 127 13.57 -19.01 -15.52
CA VAL A 127 12.62 -17.92 -15.75
C VAL A 127 11.23 -18.53 -15.78
N ILE A 128 10.35 -18.06 -14.89
CA ILE A 128 8.99 -18.54 -14.76
C ILE A 128 8.06 -17.47 -15.32
N THR A 129 7.20 -17.84 -16.25
CA THR A 129 6.15 -16.96 -16.78
C THR A 129 4.80 -17.37 -16.19
N PHE A 130 3.97 -16.38 -15.85
CA PHE A 130 2.65 -16.61 -15.29
C PHE A 130 1.57 -16.30 -16.30
N GLU A 131 0.39 -16.93 -16.13
CA GLU A 131 -0.75 -16.75 -17.03
C GLU A 131 -1.42 -15.38 -16.92
N GLU A 132 -1.36 -14.79 -15.71
CA GLU A 132 -2.01 -13.52 -15.37
C GLU A 132 -0.99 -12.51 -14.85
N ASP A 133 -1.42 -11.24 -14.69
CA ASP A 133 -0.59 -10.18 -14.12
C ASP A 133 -0.05 -10.53 -12.74
N GLY A 134 1.11 -9.96 -12.40
CA GLY A 134 1.85 -10.29 -11.17
C GLY A 134 1.11 -10.03 -9.86
N ALA A 135 0.08 -9.18 -9.88
CA ALA A 135 -0.78 -8.88 -8.74
C ALA A 135 -2.09 -9.68 -8.72
N SER A 136 -2.35 -10.54 -9.72
CA SER A 136 -3.54 -11.40 -9.71
C SER A 136 -3.45 -12.41 -8.58
N GLN A 137 -4.61 -12.78 -8.02
CA GLN A 137 -4.65 -13.76 -6.94
C GLN A 137 -4.05 -15.11 -7.37
N ARG A 138 -4.32 -15.52 -8.60
CA ARG A 138 -3.82 -16.77 -9.17
C ARG A 138 -2.30 -16.80 -9.29
N THR A 139 -1.70 -15.69 -9.78
CA THR A 139 -0.25 -15.55 -9.84
C THR A 139 0.39 -15.52 -8.45
N MET A 140 -0.20 -14.79 -7.51
CA MET A 140 0.30 -14.73 -6.13
C MET A 140 0.22 -16.08 -5.43
N ASP A 141 -0.84 -16.85 -5.63
CA ASP A 141 -0.98 -18.21 -5.08
C ASP A 141 0.07 -19.17 -5.69
N ALA A 142 0.38 -19.01 -6.98
CA ALA A 142 1.46 -19.76 -7.63
C ALA A 142 2.83 -19.41 -7.05
N ILE A 143 3.12 -18.11 -6.88
CA ILE A 143 4.36 -17.61 -6.28
C ILE A 143 4.52 -18.13 -4.86
N HIS A 144 3.45 -18.08 -4.06
CA HIS A 144 3.46 -18.61 -2.70
C HIS A 144 3.83 -20.09 -2.65
N LYS A 145 3.28 -20.91 -3.56
CA LYS A 145 3.63 -22.34 -3.68
C LYS A 145 5.09 -22.52 -4.09
N ILE A 146 5.59 -21.72 -5.05
CA ILE A 146 6.99 -21.80 -5.51
C ILE A 146 7.95 -21.44 -4.39
N LYS A 147 7.63 -20.43 -3.58
CA LYS A 147 8.43 -20.08 -2.39
C LYS A 147 8.53 -21.23 -1.38
N GLY A 148 7.54 -22.09 -1.30
CA GLY A 148 7.58 -23.30 -0.48
C GLY A 148 8.74 -24.26 -0.82
N TYR A 149 9.34 -24.14 -2.01
CA TYR A 149 10.54 -24.90 -2.39
C TYR A 149 11.85 -24.30 -1.85
N SER A 150 11.81 -23.23 -1.08
CA SER A 150 13.02 -22.59 -0.51
C SER A 150 13.89 -23.55 0.32
N GLU A 151 13.29 -24.54 0.97
CA GLU A 151 13.99 -25.63 1.68
C GLU A 151 14.86 -26.50 0.74
N LYS A 152 14.53 -26.53 -0.56
CA LYS A 152 15.30 -27.22 -1.60
C LYS A 152 16.39 -26.32 -2.22
N GLN A 153 16.80 -25.25 -1.56
CA GLN A 153 17.77 -24.25 -2.07
C GLN A 153 17.29 -23.54 -3.34
N CYS A 154 16.01 -23.22 -3.39
CA CYS A 154 15.35 -22.51 -4.46
C CYS A 154 14.96 -21.10 -3.97
N TYR A 155 15.37 -20.05 -4.69
CA TYR A 155 15.18 -18.67 -4.26
C TYR A 155 14.52 -17.88 -5.38
N LEU A 156 13.24 -17.54 -5.18
CA LEU A 156 12.48 -16.77 -6.16
C LEU A 156 12.70 -15.27 -5.93
N GLY A 157 13.18 -14.59 -6.95
CA GLY A 157 13.36 -13.14 -7.01
C GLY A 157 12.54 -12.51 -8.13
N GLY A 158 12.65 -11.18 -8.23
CA GLY A 158 11.94 -10.39 -9.23
C GLY A 158 10.70 -9.69 -8.67
N PHE A 159 10.13 -8.79 -9.49
CA PHE A 159 9.07 -7.87 -9.07
C PHE A 159 7.82 -8.58 -8.53
N SER A 160 7.37 -9.65 -9.21
CA SER A 160 6.18 -10.41 -8.79
C SER A 160 6.37 -11.09 -7.43
N ALA A 161 7.58 -11.60 -7.15
CA ALA A 161 7.91 -12.21 -5.85
C ALA A 161 7.93 -11.16 -4.72
N VAL A 162 8.43 -9.95 -5.01
CA VAL A 162 8.41 -8.82 -4.06
C VAL A 162 6.97 -8.37 -3.79
N SER A 163 6.13 -8.32 -4.82
CA SER A 163 4.71 -7.93 -4.67
C SER A 163 3.94 -8.90 -3.76
N GLU A 164 4.24 -10.20 -3.84
CA GLU A 164 3.63 -11.20 -2.96
C GLU A 164 4.11 -11.06 -1.51
N ASP A 165 5.41 -10.79 -1.28
CA ASP A 165 5.91 -10.51 0.06
C ASP A 165 5.30 -9.22 0.65
N ILE A 166 5.10 -8.19 -0.16
CA ILE A 166 4.39 -6.96 0.26
C ILE A 166 2.95 -7.26 0.66
N LYS A 167 2.25 -8.13 -0.09
CA LYS A 167 0.90 -8.56 0.26
C LYS A 167 0.88 -9.25 1.62
N ASP A 168 1.73 -10.27 1.80
CA ASP A 168 1.81 -11.02 3.05
C ASP A 168 2.16 -10.13 4.25
N LEU A 169 3.12 -9.22 4.07
CA LEU A 169 3.50 -8.24 5.08
C LEU A 169 2.33 -7.32 5.42
N SER A 170 1.68 -6.75 4.39
CA SER A 170 0.55 -5.84 4.57
C SER A 170 -0.62 -6.53 5.28
N GLU A 171 -0.95 -7.77 4.92
CA GLU A 171 -2.04 -8.53 5.55
C GLU A 171 -1.75 -8.84 7.02
N LYS A 172 -0.49 -9.10 7.38
CA LYS A 172 -0.07 -9.36 8.76
C LYS A 172 0.04 -8.08 9.60
N GLU A 173 0.58 -7.02 9.04
CA GLU A 173 0.91 -5.80 9.80
C GLU A 173 -0.25 -4.81 9.89
N THR A 174 -1.13 -4.72 8.88
CA THR A 174 -2.26 -3.77 8.92
C THR A 174 -3.15 -3.94 10.15
N PRO A 175 -3.54 -5.16 10.58
CA PRO A 175 -4.29 -5.34 11.82
C PRO A 175 -3.49 -4.93 13.05
N LEU A 176 -2.18 -5.22 13.07
CA LEU A 176 -1.30 -4.87 14.19
C LEU A 176 -1.20 -3.35 14.35
N TYR A 177 -1.01 -2.61 13.25
CA TYR A 177 -1.00 -1.14 13.27
C TYR A 177 -2.33 -0.58 13.74
N GLY A 178 -3.45 -1.15 13.29
CA GLY A 178 -4.78 -0.75 13.73
C GLY A 178 -4.98 -0.94 15.24
N VAL A 179 -4.63 -2.09 15.77
CA VAL A 179 -4.71 -2.39 17.21
C VAL A 179 -3.80 -1.47 18.01
N THR A 180 -2.54 -1.28 17.56
CA THR A 180 -1.58 -0.39 18.23
C THR A 180 -2.08 1.05 18.25
N ALA A 181 -2.62 1.55 17.13
CA ALA A 181 -3.21 2.89 17.06
C ALA A 181 -4.39 3.03 18.04
N ILE A 182 -5.28 2.05 18.12
CA ILE A 182 -6.41 2.06 19.05
C ILE A 182 -5.89 2.08 20.52
N ILE A 183 -4.91 1.26 20.86
CA ILE A 183 -4.33 1.23 22.22
C ILE A 183 -3.73 2.58 22.58
N LEU A 184 -2.91 3.17 21.68
CA LEU A 184 -2.33 4.49 21.91
C LEU A 184 -3.40 5.57 22.05
N CYS A 185 -4.44 5.52 21.20
CA CYS A 185 -5.60 6.40 21.31
C CYS A 185 -6.29 6.30 22.67
N VAL A 186 -6.57 5.10 23.14
CA VAL A 186 -7.21 4.86 24.45
C VAL A 186 -6.33 5.39 25.59
N ILE A 187 -5.01 5.18 25.54
CA ILE A 187 -4.08 5.68 26.54
C ILE A 187 -4.10 7.22 26.59
N VAL A 188 -3.97 7.88 25.43
CA VAL A 188 -3.97 9.34 25.36
C VAL A 188 -5.29 9.93 25.82
N LEU A 189 -6.42 9.35 25.38
CA LEU A 189 -7.73 9.77 25.83
C LEU A 189 -7.95 9.55 27.33
N PHE A 190 -7.48 8.43 27.87
CA PHE A 190 -7.55 8.16 29.32
C PHE A 190 -6.79 9.20 30.13
N MET A 191 -5.65 9.67 29.63
CA MET A 191 -4.86 10.70 30.30
C MET A 191 -5.51 12.10 30.19
N GLY A 192 -6.21 12.38 29.08
CA GLY A 192 -6.79 13.70 28.77
C GLY A 192 -8.24 13.89 29.19
N LEU A 193 -8.99 12.83 29.44
CA LEU A 193 -10.41 12.89 29.80
C LEU A 193 -10.62 12.60 31.30
N GLU A 194 -11.77 13.05 31.84
CA GLU A 194 -12.15 12.85 33.23
C GLU A 194 -12.87 11.51 33.51
N SER A 195 -12.86 10.57 32.58
CA SER A 195 -13.57 9.30 32.72
C SER A 195 -12.82 8.14 32.10
N SER A 196 -12.71 7.04 32.85
CA SER A 196 -12.06 5.81 32.36
C SER A 196 -12.85 5.11 31.26
N ILE A 197 -14.16 5.35 31.16
CA ILE A 197 -15.04 4.71 30.16
C ILE A 197 -15.14 5.53 28.86
N ALA A 198 -15.01 6.85 28.97
CA ALA A 198 -15.13 7.73 27.80
C ALA A 198 -14.22 7.33 26.63
N PRO A 199 -12.93 6.96 26.79
CA PRO A 199 -12.07 6.52 25.70
C PRO A 199 -12.65 5.36 24.89
N PHE A 200 -13.25 4.37 25.54
CA PHE A 200 -13.87 3.22 24.86
C PHE A 200 -15.11 3.59 24.07
N ILE A 201 -15.91 4.53 24.59
CA ILE A 201 -17.08 5.06 23.86
C ILE A 201 -16.63 5.82 22.62
N PHE A 202 -15.53 6.57 22.70
CA PHE A 202 -14.95 7.26 21.54
C PHE A 202 -14.46 6.26 20.48
N VAL A 203 -13.70 5.28 20.88
CA VAL A 203 -13.23 4.24 19.96
C VAL A 203 -14.41 3.52 19.31
N LEU A 204 -15.46 3.20 20.08
CA LEU A 204 -16.70 2.63 19.53
C LEU A 204 -17.37 3.60 18.55
N GLY A 205 -17.45 4.90 18.87
CA GLY A 205 -18.01 5.93 17.99
C GLY A 205 -17.23 6.07 16.66
N ILE A 206 -15.90 5.89 16.71
CA ILE A 206 -15.02 5.95 15.53
C ILE A 206 -15.07 4.65 14.72
N ALA A 207 -15.36 3.52 15.35
CA ALA A 207 -15.47 2.24 14.65
C ALA A 207 -16.58 2.26 13.57
N PHE A 208 -17.68 2.96 13.79
CA PHE A 208 -18.76 3.08 12.81
C PHE A 208 -18.31 3.74 11.50
N PRO A 209 -17.77 4.98 11.50
CA PRO A 209 -17.33 5.63 10.26
C PRO A 209 -16.20 4.89 9.57
N VAL A 210 -15.29 4.24 10.32
CA VAL A 210 -14.26 3.37 9.74
C VAL A 210 -14.91 2.20 9.00
N ALA A 211 -15.85 1.48 9.64
CA ALA A 211 -16.55 0.37 9.01
C ALA A 211 -17.34 0.82 7.76
N TYR A 212 -18.01 1.97 7.80
CA TYR A 212 -18.73 2.51 6.64
C TYR A 212 -17.79 2.92 5.52
N ASN A 213 -16.65 3.53 5.85
CA ASN A 213 -15.66 3.91 4.86
C ASN A 213 -15.11 2.66 4.13
N PHE A 214 -14.70 1.66 4.88
CA PHE A 214 -14.20 0.41 4.31
C PHE A 214 -15.30 -0.34 3.53
N GLY A 215 -16.51 -0.41 4.07
CA GLY A 215 -17.62 -1.11 3.42
C GLY A 215 -18.06 -0.46 2.11
N THR A 216 -18.01 0.87 2.01
CA THR A 216 -18.35 1.59 0.78
C THR A 216 -17.25 1.61 -0.26
N ASN A 217 -16.05 1.07 0.02
CA ASN A 217 -15.00 0.91 -0.98
C ASN A 217 -15.40 -0.06 -2.10
N VAL A 218 -16.37 -0.94 -1.88
CA VAL A 218 -16.92 -1.83 -2.93
C VAL A 218 -17.39 -1.05 -4.16
N PHE A 219 -17.85 0.19 -4.01
CA PHE A 219 -18.25 1.04 -5.14
C PHE A 219 -17.07 1.57 -5.96
N LEU A 220 -15.85 1.47 -5.46
CA LEU A 220 -14.62 1.81 -6.17
C LEU A 220 -14.06 0.61 -6.96
N GLY A 221 -14.57 -0.60 -6.67
CA GLY A 221 -14.11 -1.87 -7.25
C GLY A 221 -12.89 -2.43 -6.52
N GLU A 222 -11.80 -1.69 -6.55
CA GLU A 222 -10.55 -2.03 -5.86
C GLU A 222 -9.97 -0.83 -5.12
N VAL A 223 -9.10 -1.10 -4.15
CA VAL A 223 -8.40 -0.08 -3.34
C VAL A 223 -6.97 -0.53 -3.12
N SER A 224 -6.01 0.39 -3.20
CA SER A 224 -4.62 0.12 -2.88
C SER A 224 -4.43 -0.39 -1.45
N TYR A 225 -3.52 -1.34 -1.26
CA TYR A 225 -3.09 -1.77 0.07
C TYR A 225 -2.55 -0.59 0.90
N ILE A 226 -1.86 0.37 0.26
CA ILE A 226 -1.36 1.60 0.89
C ILE A 226 -2.55 2.44 1.39
N THR A 227 -3.55 2.65 0.53
CA THR A 227 -4.75 3.40 0.90
C THR A 227 -5.50 2.72 2.06
N LYS A 228 -5.60 1.38 2.02
CA LYS A 228 -6.25 0.60 3.09
C LYS A 228 -5.55 0.81 4.44
N ALA A 229 -4.22 0.70 4.48
CA ALA A 229 -3.45 0.89 5.69
C ALA A 229 -3.53 2.34 6.22
N LEU A 230 -3.33 3.33 5.34
CA LEU A 230 -3.40 4.75 5.70
C LEU A 230 -4.80 5.16 6.15
N ALA A 231 -5.85 4.69 5.47
CA ALA A 231 -7.23 5.05 5.80
C ALA A 231 -7.60 4.65 7.23
N LEU A 232 -7.15 3.48 7.71
CA LEU A 232 -7.41 3.03 9.07
C LEU A 232 -6.82 4.00 10.10
N VAL A 233 -5.52 4.29 9.99
CA VAL A 233 -4.80 5.08 11.00
C VAL A 233 -5.18 6.57 10.95
N LEU A 234 -5.22 7.15 9.73
CA LEU A 234 -5.53 8.57 9.58
C LEU A 234 -6.99 8.89 9.94
N GLN A 235 -7.92 8.00 9.61
CA GLN A 235 -9.33 8.22 9.97
C GLN A 235 -9.53 8.16 11.50
N LEU A 236 -8.82 7.28 12.22
CA LEU A 236 -8.82 7.28 13.68
C LEU A 236 -8.40 8.65 14.22
N GLY A 237 -7.26 9.20 13.75
CA GLY A 237 -6.75 10.50 14.21
C GLY A 237 -7.71 11.64 13.92
N VAL A 238 -8.11 11.81 12.66
CA VAL A 238 -8.96 12.93 12.24
C VAL A 238 -10.36 12.91 12.93
N THR A 239 -10.98 11.74 13.06
CA THR A 239 -12.31 11.64 13.67
C THR A 239 -12.25 11.86 15.19
N MET A 240 -11.12 11.51 15.81
CA MET A 240 -10.92 11.67 17.24
C MET A 240 -10.94 13.14 17.67
N ASP A 241 -10.26 14.01 16.94
CA ASP A 241 -10.20 15.45 17.25
C ASP A 241 -11.60 16.07 17.29
N TYR A 242 -12.45 15.73 16.32
CA TYR A 242 -13.84 16.20 16.30
C TYR A 242 -14.63 15.67 17.49
N SER A 243 -14.37 14.44 17.88
CA SER A 243 -15.06 13.78 18.99
C SER A 243 -14.72 14.41 20.34
N ILE A 244 -13.43 14.69 20.58
CA ILE A 244 -12.95 15.37 21.79
C ILE A 244 -13.59 16.76 21.89
N PHE A 245 -13.62 17.52 20.79
CA PHE A 245 -14.19 18.84 20.75
C PHE A 245 -15.68 18.86 21.13
N LEU A 246 -16.44 17.90 20.63
CA LEU A 246 -17.85 17.74 21.00
C LEU A 246 -18.04 17.41 22.49
N LEU A 247 -17.21 16.50 23.04
CA LEU A 247 -17.31 16.11 24.46
C LEU A 247 -17.03 17.30 25.37
N HIS A 248 -15.95 18.04 25.14
CA HIS A 248 -15.62 19.21 25.94
C HIS A 248 -16.77 20.23 25.90
N ARG A 249 -17.34 20.46 24.73
CA ARG A 249 -18.48 21.35 24.61
C ARG A 249 -19.71 20.83 25.32
N TYR A 250 -19.97 19.55 25.28
CA TYR A 250 -21.07 18.94 26.04
C TYR A 250 -20.85 19.09 27.55
N GLN A 251 -19.65 18.91 28.06
CA GLN A 251 -19.33 19.13 29.47
C GLN A 251 -19.54 20.59 29.89
N GLU A 252 -19.14 21.56 29.06
CA GLU A 252 -19.39 22.99 29.30
C GLU A 252 -20.88 23.31 29.37
N GLU A 253 -21.66 22.81 28.40
CA GLU A 253 -23.13 23.06 28.38
C GLU A 253 -23.85 22.35 29.55
N LYS A 254 -23.34 21.19 29.98
CA LYS A 254 -23.86 20.46 31.14
C LYS A 254 -23.67 21.22 32.46
N ASN A 255 -22.64 22.06 32.55
CA ASN A 255 -22.43 22.95 33.71
C ASN A 255 -23.41 24.15 33.72
N LYS A 256 -24.04 24.48 32.56
CA LYS A 256 -24.95 25.61 32.44
C LYS A 256 -26.44 25.22 32.60
N THR A 257 -26.80 23.97 32.32
CA THR A 257 -28.17 23.48 32.40
C THR A 257 -28.24 22.12 33.06
N SER A 258 -29.29 21.90 33.87
CA SER A 258 -29.54 20.61 34.51
C SER A 258 -30.15 19.57 33.56
N ASN A 259 -30.62 20.01 32.39
CA ASN A 259 -31.22 19.14 31.39
C ASN A 259 -30.16 18.59 30.42
N ARG A 260 -29.87 17.31 30.52
CA ARG A 260 -28.87 16.63 29.70
C ARG A 260 -29.19 16.67 28.21
N ASP A 261 -30.45 16.54 27.85
CA ASP A 261 -30.92 16.56 26.46
C ASP A 261 -30.69 17.95 25.84
N GLU A 262 -30.96 19.00 26.60
CA GLU A 262 -30.74 20.40 26.22
C GLU A 262 -29.23 20.68 26.11
N ALA A 263 -28.41 20.25 27.09
CA ALA A 263 -26.96 20.41 27.06
C ALA A 263 -26.32 19.78 25.80
N MET A 264 -26.74 18.56 25.44
CA MET A 264 -26.23 17.91 24.25
C MET A 264 -26.69 18.59 22.96
N SER A 265 -27.98 19.01 22.90
CA SER A 265 -28.51 19.77 21.75
C SER A 265 -27.72 21.05 21.52
N ASN A 266 -27.43 21.82 22.59
CA ASN A 266 -26.64 23.04 22.55
C ASN A 266 -25.17 22.75 22.13
N ALA A 267 -24.57 21.69 22.66
CA ALA A 267 -23.21 21.28 22.28
C ALA A 267 -23.09 20.97 20.80
N ILE A 268 -24.04 20.19 20.24
CA ILE A 268 -24.08 19.89 18.80
C ILE A 268 -24.19 21.19 17.98
N GLN A 269 -25.08 22.10 18.37
CA GLN A 269 -25.26 23.36 17.66
C GLN A 269 -24.01 24.24 17.68
N ALA A 270 -23.37 24.33 18.84
CA ALA A 270 -22.15 25.15 19.02
C ALA A 270 -20.93 24.59 18.26
N THR A 271 -20.82 23.28 18.17
CA THR A 271 -19.65 22.62 17.54
C THR A 271 -19.84 22.41 16.04
N PHE A 272 -21.07 22.40 15.55
CA PHE A 272 -21.38 22.06 14.15
C PHE A 272 -20.59 22.89 13.14
N THR A 273 -20.60 24.21 13.27
CA THR A 273 -19.93 25.11 12.32
C THR A 273 -18.43 24.88 12.32
N SER A 274 -17.81 24.76 13.50
CA SER A 274 -16.37 24.56 13.63
C SER A 274 -15.93 23.20 13.06
N ILE A 275 -16.65 22.12 13.41
CA ILE A 275 -16.35 20.78 12.89
C ILE A 275 -16.53 20.75 11.37
N THR A 276 -17.65 21.28 10.84
CA THR A 276 -17.93 21.26 9.41
C THR A 276 -16.91 22.09 8.62
N SER A 277 -16.57 23.30 9.09
CA SER A 277 -15.60 24.15 8.41
C SER A 277 -14.20 23.52 8.36
N SER A 278 -13.72 22.97 9.47
CA SER A 278 -12.45 22.25 9.52
C SER A 278 -12.45 21.02 8.60
N SER A 279 -13.56 20.28 8.60
CA SER A 279 -13.70 19.07 7.78
C SER A 279 -13.72 19.37 6.28
N VAL A 280 -14.39 20.45 5.85
CA VAL A 280 -14.39 20.88 4.44
C VAL A 280 -12.98 21.15 3.96
N THR A 281 -12.15 21.81 4.78
CA THR A 281 -10.74 22.07 4.43
C THR A 281 -9.96 20.75 4.29
N THR A 282 -10.15 19.81 5.21
CA THR A 282 -9.50 18.48 5.16
C THR A 282 -9.97 17.67 3.95
N ILE A 283 -11.27 17.68 3.65
CA ILE A 283 -11.85 17.02 2.47
C ILE A 283 -11.26 17.63 1.19
N ALA A 284 -11.19 18.96 1.09
CA ALA A 284 -10.61 19.64 -0.06
C ALA A 284 -9.12 19.27 -0.24
N GLY A 285 -8.36 19.18 0.86
CA GLY A 285 -6.96 18.72 0.84
C GLY A 285 -6.81 17.29 0.29
N PHE A 286 -7.65 16.36 0.72
CA PHE A 286 -7.63 14.99 0.18
C PHE A 286 -8.09 14.96 -1.28
N LEU A 287 -9.13 15.70 -1.65
CA LEU A 287 -9.59 15.75 -3.03
C LEU A 287 -8.56 16.39 -3.98
N ALA A 288 -7.69 17.26 -3.48
CA ALA A 288 -6.59 17.81 -4.29
C ALA A 288 -5.63 16.72 -4.78
N LEU A 289 -5.48 15.59 -4.05
CA LEU A 289 -4.70 14.44 -4.50
C LEU A 289 -5.29 13.80 -5.77
N CYS A 290 -6.58 13.96 -6.03
CA CYS A 290 -7.21 13.45 -7.25
C CYS A 290 -6.71 14.16 -8.53
N ALA A 291 -6.04 15.30 -8.42
CA ALA A 291 -5.42 16.00 -9.53
C ALA A 291 -4.06 15.41 -9.94
N MET A 292 -3.52 14.46 -9.17
CA MET A 292 -2.26 13.79 -9.50
C MET A 292 -2.44 12.89 -10.73
N GLN A 293 -1.42 12.83 -11.57
CA GLN A 293 -1.37 11.87 -12.68
C GLN A 293 -1.25 10.43 -12.20
N LEU A 294 -0.54 10.21 -11.09
CA LEU A 294 -0.46 8.92 -10.42
C LEU A 294 -1.82 8.56 -9.81
N THR A 295 -2.45 7.50 -10.33
CA THR A 295 -3.83 7.13 -9.91
C THR A 295 -3.94 6.71 -8.44
N LEU A 296 -2.83 6.36 -7.80
CA LEU A 296 -2.74 6.15 -6.36
C LEU A 296 -3.19 7.40 -5.57
N GLY A 297 -2.85 8.61 -6.06
CA GLY A 297 -3.31 9.86 -5.45
C GLY A 297 -4.83 10.00 -5.47
N LYS A 298 -5.47 9.58 -6.57
CA LYS A 298 -6.94 9.55 -6.68
C LYS A 298 -7.56 8.54 -5.72
N ASP A 299 -6.96 7.36 -5.59
CA ASP A 299 -7.43 6.32 -4.68
C ASP A 299 -7.38 6.80 -3.22
N ILE A 300 -6.21 7.27 -2.76
CA ILE A 300 -6.06 7.85 -1.42
C ILE A 300 -7.02 9.03 -1.21
N GLY A 301 -7.08 9.95 -2.19
CA GLY A 301 -7.88 11.16 -2.10
C GLY A 301 -9.37 10.88 -1.88
N ILE A 302 -9.95 9.98 -2.66
CA ILE A 302 -11.38 9.62 -2.57
C ILE A 302 -11.68 8.89 -1.26
N VAL A 303 -10.88 7.87 -0.93
CA VAL A 303 -11.12 7.05 0.28
C VAL A 303 -10.97 7.88 1.54
N MET A 304 -9.97 8.78 1.59
CA MET A 304 -9.76 9.64 2.75
C MET A 304 -10.81 10.74 2.86
N ALA A 305 -11.17 11.42 1.76
CA ALA A 305 -12.25 12.42 1.76
C ALA A 305 -13.58 11.81 2.22
N LYS A 306 -13.93 10.63 1.72
CA LYS A 306 -15.10 9.86 2.13
C LYS A 306 -15.02 9.47 3.62
N GLY A 307 -13.85 9.05 4.09
CA GLY A 307 -13.60 8.74 5.50
C GLY A 307 -13.86 9.94 6.41
N VAL A 308 -13.41 11.14 6.03
CA VAL A 308 -13.68 12.37 6.78
C VAL A 308 -15.19 12.69 6.81
N ILE A 309 -15.89 12.53 5.68
CA ILE A 309 -17.35 12.75 5.62
C ILE A 309 -18.07 11.81 6.60
N PHE A 310 -17.75 10.52 6.58
CA PHE A 310 -18.35 9.58 7.55
C PHE A 310 -17.94 9.88 8.99
N GLY A 311 -16.70 10.33 9.21
CA GLY A 311 -16.22 10.76 10.52
C GLY A 311 -17.05 11.92 11.10
N VAL A 312 -17.26 12.95 10.29
CA VAL A 312 -18.10 14.12 10.67
C VAL A 312 -19.53 13.72 10.95
N LEU A 313 -20.13 12.92 10.07
CA LEU A 313 -21.50 12.43 10.26
C LEU A 313 -21.62 11.60 11.53
N SER A 314 -20.64 10.74 11.81
CA SER A 314 -20.61 9.96 13.05
C SER A 314 -20.46 10.86 14.28
N THR A 315 -19.58 11.84 14.24
CA THR A 315 -19.37 12.77 15.37
C THR A 315 -20.61 13.62 15.67
N ILE A 316 -21.36 14.02 14.65
CA ILE A 316 -22.56 14.85 14.83
C ILE A 316 -23.78 14.02 15.20
N ILE A 317 -23.89 12.76 14.73
CA ILE A 317 -25.11 11.96 14.81
C ILE A 317 -24.96 10.78 15.77
N ILE A 318 -23.92 9.94 15.57
CA ILE A 318 -23.75 8.68 16.31
C ILE A 318 -23.12 8.92 17.67
N LEU A 319 -22.05 9.70 17.74
CA LEU A 319 -21.32 9.94 18.99
C LEU A 319 -22.18 10.63 20.08
N PRO A 320 -22.99 11.68 19.80
CA PRO A 320 -23.90 12.23 20.79
C PRO A 320 -24.87 11.18 21.33
N SER A 321 -25.38 10.32 20.45
CA SER A 321 -26.30 9.25 20.84
C SER A 321 -25.62 8.22 21.76
N LEU A 322 -24.38 7.87 21.50
CA LEU A 322 -23.56 7.00 22.35
C LEU A 322 -23.25 7.67 23.70
N LEU A 323 -22.78 8.92 23.70
CA LEU A 323 -22.44 9.65 24.92
C LEU A 323 -23.66 9.77 25.83
N MET A 324 -24.82 10.09 25.29
CA MET A 324 -26.05 10.18 26.09
C MET A 324 -26.53 8.84 26.60
N ARG A 325 -26.37 7.77 25.85
CA ARG A 325 -26.72 6.40 26.25
C ARG A 325 -25.89 5.91 27.43
N PHE A 326 -24.58 6.26 27.41
CA PHE A 326 -23.61 5.84 28.41
C PHE A 326 -23.27 6.93 29.44
N ASP A 327 -23.92 8.08 29.44
CA ASP A 327 -23.62 9.22 30.30
C ASP A 327 -23.54 8.85 31.79
N LYS A 328 -24.49 8.01 32.28
CA LYS A 328 -24.46 7.50 33.66
C LYS A 328 -23.19 6.73 34.01
N TYR A 329 -22.65 5.96 33.05
CA TYR A 329 -21.42 5.21 33.25
C TYR A 329 -20.20 6.12 33.19
N ILE A 330 -20.21 7.11 32.30
CA ILE A 330 -19.16 8.14 32.20
C ILE A 330 -19.03 8.88 33.55
N GLU A 331 -20.17 9.27 34.15
CA GLU A 331 -20.17 9.94 35.45
C GLU A 331 -19.77 9.05 36.61
N LYS A 332 -20.14 7.77 36.59
CA LYS A 332 -19.80 6.82 37.67
C LYS A 332 -18.31 6.55 37.76
N TRP A 333 -17.60 6.56 36.60
CA TRP A 333 -16.18 6.20 36.53
C TRP A 333 -15.32 7.44 36.24
N LYS A 334 -15.62 8.57 36.91
CA LYS A 334 -14.80 9.78 36.83
C LYS A 334 -13.50 9.62 37.59
N HIS A 335 -12.43 10.19 37.04
CA HIS A 335 -11.14 10.36 37.70
C HIS A 335 -10.56 11.76 37.38
N PRO A 336 -9.62 12.27 38.18
CA PRO A 336 -8.99 13.55 37.88
C PRO A 336 -8.17 13.46 36.58
N ILE A 337 -8.17 14.53 35.78
CA ILE A 337 -7.35 14.64 34.58
C ILE A 337 -5.86 14.47 34.94
N ILE A 338 -5.19 13.52 34.27
CA ILE A 338 -3.77 13.25 34.48
C ILE A 338 -2.92 14.31 33.78
N LEU A 339 -3.28 14.67 32.55
CA LEU A 339 -2.64 15.73 31.76
C LEU A 339 -3.24 17.09 32.19
N LYS A 340 -2.64 17.69 33.21
CA LYS A 340 -3.05 19.02 33.71
C LYS A 340 -2.73 20.10 32.67
N GLU A 341 -3.67 21.01 32.46
CA GLU A 341 -3.44 22.17 31.60
C GLU A 341 -2.24 23.00 32.08
N PRO A 342 -1.31 23.32 31.18
CA PRO A 342 -0.13 24.11 31.52
C PRO A 342 -0.51 25.58 31.67
N LYS A 343 -1.05 25.97 32.83
CA LYS A 343 -1.58 27.31 33.12
C LYS A 343 -0.63 28.48 32.82
N LYS A 344 0.68 28.24 32.85
CA LYS A 344 1.72 29.27 32.60
C LYS A 344 2.03 29.41 31.09
N LEU A 345 1.77 28.37 30.29
CA LEU A 345 2.14 28.34 28.88
C LEU A 345 1.41 29.41 28.03
N PRO A 346 0.08 29.60 28.14
CA PRO A 346 -0.63 30.64 27.40
C PRO A 346 -0.10 32.05 27.71
N ALA A 347 0.14 32.34 28.97
CA ALA A 347 0.70 33.63 29.40
C ALA A 347 2.14 33.85 28.87
N PHE A 348 2.97 32.82 28.84
CA PHE A 348 4.30 32.86 28.28
C PHE A 348 4.26 33.11 26.75
N LEU A 349 3.41 32.36 26.03
CA LEU A 349 3.25 32.47 24.58
C LEU A 349 2.75 33.87 24.19
N THR A 350 1.73 34.39 24.88
CA THR A 350 1.22 35.74 24.61
C THR A 350 2.20 36.83 24.95
N LYS A 351 3.03 36.66 25.97
CA LYS A 351 4.07 37.65 26.33
C LYS A 351 5.21 37.67 25.31
N HIS A 352 5.61 36.51 24.78
CA HIS A 352 6.78 36.35 23.92
C HIS A 352 6.46 36.10 22.43
N TYR A 353 5.22 36.34 21.98
CA TYR A 353 4.76 35.99 20.63
C TYR A 353 5.65 36.52 19.50
N LYS A 354 6.18 37.73 19.63
CA LYS A 354 7.07 38.33 18.61
C LYS A 354 8.39 37.56 18.47
N GLY A 355 9.01 37.18 19.61
CA GLY A 355 10.24 36.37 19.59
C GLY A 355 9.98 34.94 19.05
N ILE A 356 8.87 34.33 19.41
CA ILE A 356 8.46 33.02 18.92
C ILE A 356 8.24 33.08 17.40
N LEU A 357 7.57 34.11 16.87
CA LEU A 357 7.38 34.34 15.45
C LEU A 357 8.70 34.44 14.70
N VAL A 358 9.66 35.21 15.26
CA VAL A 358 11.00 35.37 14.64
C VAL A 358 11.73 34.05 14.61
N ILE A 359 11.69 33.25 15.71
CA ILE A 359 12.29 31.91 15.76
C ILE A 359 11.68 31.00 14.68
N PHE A 360 10.35 30.99 14.52
CA PHE A 360 9.67 30.22 13.50
C PHE A 360 10.13 30.60 12.08
N LEU A 361 10.20 31.89 11.78
CA LEU A 361 10.66 32.36 10.48
C LEU A 361 12.13 32.01 10.22
N VAL A 362 13.00 32.13 11.22
CA VAL A 362 14.41 31.76 11.11
C VAL A 362 14.58 30.26 10.89
N LEU A 363 13.78 29.42 11.58
CA LEU A 363 13.82 27.96 11.42
C LEU A 363 13.28 27.52 10.06
N PHE A 364 12.40 28.28 9.44
CA PHE A 364 11.82 27.95 8.13
C PHE A 364 12.89 27.81 7.03
N ILE A 365 13.93 28.65 7.07
CA ILE A 365 15.02 28.65 6.08
C ILE A 365 15.84 27.33 6.13
N PRO A 366 16.42 26.92 7.28
CA PRO A 366 17.19 25.67 7.35
C PRO A 366 16.33 24.44 7.15
N MET A 367 15.04 24.46 7.56
CA MET A 367 14.12 23.36 7.29
C MET A 367 13.81 23.23 5.80
N GLY A 368 13.59 24.34 5.07
CA GLY A 368 13.42 24.31 3.63
C GLY A 368 14.68 23.83 2.90
N TYR A 369 15.86 24.22 3.36
CA TYR A 369 17.12 23.70 2.85
C TYR A 369 17.26 22.18 3.06
N ALA A 370 16.98 21.69 4.27
CA ALA A 370 17.01 20.28 4.59
C ALA A 370 16.01 19.46 3.74
N GLN A 371 14.80 19.97 3.54
CA GLN A 371 13.78 19.37 2.67
C GLN A 371 14.31 19.14 1.25
N ASN A 372 14.94 20.16 0.65
CA ASN A 372 15.46 20.06 -0.71
C ASN A 372 16.66 19.10 -0.84
N HIS A 373 17.35 18.79 0.26
CA HIS A 373 18.50 17.87 0.28
C HIS A 373 18.11 16.47 0.73
N THR A 374 16.84 16.22 1.03
CA THR A 374 16.36 14.89 1.35
C THR A 374 16.38 14.02 0.10
N LYS A 375 17.13 12.93 0.13
CA LYS A 375 17.18 11.98 -0.99
C LYS A 375 15.86 11.22 -1.05
N VAL A 376 15.23 11.27 -2.21
CA VAL A 376 14.09 10.41 -2.55
C VAL A 376 14.63 9.22 -3.32
N TYR A 377 14.29 8.02 -2.91
CA TYR A 377 14.63 6.81 -3.64
C TYR A 377 13.36 6.08 -4.08
N TYR A 378 13.49 5.42 -5.22
CA TYR A 378 12.37 4.80 -5.92
C TYR A 378 12.45 3.26 -5.89
N ASP A 379 13.45 2.71 -5.21
CA ASP A 379 13.60 1.27 -5.02
C ASP A 379 12.67 0.79 -3.90
N LEU A 380 11.59 0.13 -4.29
CA LEU A 380 10.59 -0.39 -3.37
C LEU A 380 11.12 -1.52 -2.49
N SER A 381 12.10 -2.28 -3.01
CA SER A 381 12.71 -3.40 -2.30
C SER A 381 13.69 -2.97 -1.20
N ALA A 382 14.23 -1.76 -1.29
CA ALA A 382 15.23 -1.24 -0.35
C ALA A 382 14.73 -1.15 1.10
N ASN A 383 13.43 -0.97 1.29
CA ASN A 383 12.79 -0.87 2.62
C ASN A 383 12.25 -2.20 3.15
N MET A 384 12.34 -3.25 2.35
CA MET A 384 11.86 -4.57 2.76
C MET A 384 12.85 -5.22 3.74
N PRO A 385 12.37 -6.01 4.71
CA PRO A 385 13.23 -6.82 5.56
C PRO A 385 14.14 -7.73 4.73
N GLN A 386 15.42 -7.78 5.08
CA GLN A 386 16.44 -8.50 4.28
C GLN A 386 16.32 -10.03 4.36
N ASP A 387 15.54 -10.53 5.30
CA ASP A 387 15.22 -11.96 5.51
C ASP A 387 14.03 -12.46 4.66
N PHE A 388 13.40 -11.57 3.90
CA PHE A 388 12.30 -11.97 3.01
C PHE A 388 12.81 -12.81 1.84
N ALA A 389 12.02 -13.85 1.49
CA ALA A 389 12.39 -14.80 0.45
C ALA A 389 12.66 -14.14 -0.91
N SER A 390 11.83 -13.16 -1.30
CA SER A 390 12.03 -12.41 -2.55
C SER A 390 13.28 -11.53 -2.53
N ILE A 391 13.64 -10.95 -1.36
CA ILE A 391 14.84 -10.14 -1.21
C ILE A 391 16.08 -11.01 -1.27
N ILE A 392 16.08 -12.17 -0.58
CA ILE A 392 17.14 -13.17 -0.69
C ILE A 392 17.30 -13.62 -2.14
N GLY A 393 16.19 -13.93 -2.83
CA GLY A 393 16.20 -14.31 -4.25
C GLY A 393 16.78 -13.20 -5.14
N THR A 394 16.33 -11.96 -4.96
CA THR A 394 16.83 -10.80 -5.72
C THR A 394 18.32 -10.53 -5.46
N ASN A 395 18.79 -10.66 -4.21
CA ASN A 395 20.21 -10.54 -3.90
C ASN A 395 21.04 -11.66 -4.57
N LYS A 396 20.53 -12.90 -4.60
CA LYS A 396 21.20 -13.98 -5.31
C LYS A 396 21.24 -13.78 -6.82
N LEU A 397 20.18 -13.24 -7.43
CA LEU A 397 20.17 -12.84 -8.84
C LEU A 397 21.25 -11.79 -9.12
N LYS A 398 21.35 -10.78 -8.25
CA LYS A 398 22.37 -9.74 -8.34
C LYS A 398 23.80 -10.31 -8.22
N ASP A 399 24.05 -11.10 -7.17
CA ASP A 399 25.40 -11.53 -6.81
C ASP A 399 25.93 -12.66 -7.72
N GLN A 400 25.04 -13.53 -8.22
CA GLN A 400 25.42 -14.71 -8.98
C GLN A 400 25.22 -14.58 -10.49
N PHE A 401 24.26 -13.77 -10.91
CA PHE A 401 23.90 -13.60 -12.33
C PHE A 401 24.01 -12.14 -12.80
N HIS A 402 24.48 -11.24 -11.94
CA HIS A 402 24.59 -9.80 -12.23
C HIS A 402 23.27 -9.13 -12.64
N MET A 403 22.14 -9.74 -12.31
CA MET A 403 20.79 -9.25 -12.60
C MET A 403 20.28 -8.39 -11.46
N THR A 404 20.50 -7.07 -11.54
CA THR A 404 19.96 -6.11 -10.53
C THR A 404 18.54 -5.70 -10.88
N THR A 405 18.34 -5.29 -12.13
CA THR A 405 17.03 -4.93 -12.72
C THR A 405 17.01 -5.42 -14.16
N THR A 406 16.01 -6.22 -14.49
CA THR A 406 15.83 -6.74 -15.84
C THR A 406 14.81 -5.88 -16.58
N HIS A 407 15.17 -5.41 -17.76
CA HIS A 407 14.30 -4.63 -18.63
C HIS A 407 14.12 -5.35 -19.96
N PHE A 408 12.93 -5.24 -20.55
CA PHE A 408 12.64 -5.69 -21.89
C PHE A 408 12.61 -4.49 -22.83
N LEU A 409 13.42 -4.54 -23.89
CA LEU A 409 13.39 -3.57 -24.97
C LEU A 409 12.61 -4.16 -26.13
N LEU A 410 11.46 -3.58 -26.44
CA LEU A 410 10.63 -3.98 -27.57
C LEU A 410 11.06 -3.18 -28.79
N VAL A 411 11.30 -3.88 -29.91
CA VAL A 411 11.67 -3.30 -31.17
C VAL A 411 10.69 -3.74 -32.25
N ASP A 412 10.61 -2.99 -33.38
CA ASP A 412 9.74 -3.32 -34.51
C ASP A 412 10.20 -4.65 -35.15
N GLU A 413 9.24 -5.53 -35.46
CA GLU A 413 9.52 -6.84 -36.10
C GLU A 413 10.10 -6.73 -37.51
N ASN A 414 9.92 -5.59 -38.18
CA ASN A 414 10.43 -5.33 -39.54
C ASN A 414 11.89 -4.93 -39.56
N LEU A 415 12.55 -4.78 -38.41
CA LEU A 415 13.98 -4.48 -38.34
C LEU A 415 14.81 -5.67 -38.81
N GLU A 416 15.83 -5.39 -39.64
CA GLU A 416 16.80 -6.37 -40.04
C GLU A 416 17.71 -6.78 -38.86
N ASN A 417 18.18 -8.02 -38.86
CA ASN A 417 19.00 -8.57 -37.76
C ASN A 417 20.22 -7.70 -37.42
N TYR A 418 20.84 -7.06 -38.43
CA TYR A 418 22.00 -6.19 -38.19
C TYR A 418 21.61 -4.90 -37.45
N GLN A 419 20.38 -4.37 -37.70
CA GLN A 419 19.87 -3.18 -37.02
C GLN A 419 19.55 -3.50 -35.56
N ILE A 420 18.94 -4.67 -35.27
CA ILE A 420 18.69 -5.13 -33.90
C ILE A 420 20.01 -5.27 -33.15
N LYS A 421 21.02 -5.85 -33.82
CA LYS A 421 22.36 -5.97 -33.22
C LYS A 421 22.99 -4.61 -32.93
N GLU A 422 22.88 -3.65 -33.86
CA GLU A 422 23.40 -2.30 -33.68
C GLU A 422 22.72 -1.61 -32.46
N ILE A 423 21.39 -1.75 -32.33
CA ILE A 423 20.64 -1.26 -31.17
C ILE A 423 21.16 -1.92 -29.88
N CYS A 424 21.35 -3.23 -29.86
CA CYS A 424 21.90 -3.93 -28.71
C CYS A 424 23.29 -3.41 -28.32
N ASP A 425 24.19 -3.27 -29.33
CA ASP A 425 25.55 -2.76 -29.13
C ASP A 425 25.59 -1.31 -28.62
N GLU A 426 24.60 -0.48 -29.03
CA GLU A 426 24.47 0.90 -28.53
C GLU A 426 23.93 0.94 -27.09
N VAL A 427 22.90 0.14 -26.79
CA VAL A 427 22.32 0.06 -25.43
C VAL A 427 23.36 -0.48 -24.45
N GLU A 428 24.18 -1.46 -24.83
CA GLU A 428 25.23 -2.03 -23.98
C GLU A 428 26.32 -1.02 -23.60
N LYS A 429 26.55 0.02 -24.43
CA LYS A 429 27.49 1.10 -24.14
C LYS A 429 26.96 2.12 -23.13
N LEU A 430 25.67 2.09 -22.79
CA LEU A 430 25.09 3.01 -21.83
C LEU A 430 25.61 2.74 -20.43
N ASN A 431 25.94 3.82 -19.72
CA ASN A 431 26.42 3.69 -18.35
C ASN A 431 25.31 3.11 -17.44
N GLY A 432 25.59 1.98 -16.80
CA GLY A 432 24.66 1.25 -15.94
C GLY A 432 24.04 0.01 -16.58
N VAL A 433 24.23 -0.21 -17.87
CA VAL A 433 23.86 -1.47 -18.53
C VAL A 433 25.01 -2.48 -18.37
N TYR A 434 24.70 -3.65 -17.85
CA TYR A 434 25.68 -4.73 -17.66
C TYR A 434 25.82 -5.57 -18.94
N SER A 435 24.70 -6.02 -19.51
CA SER A 435 24.66 -6.80 -20.76
C SER A 435 23.31 -6.67 -21.44
N VAL A 436 23.29 -6.83 -22.75
CA VAL A 436 22.09 -6.90 -23.57
C VAL A 436 22.02 -8.26 -24.24
N VAL A 437 20.90 -8.97 -24.04
CA VAL A 437 20.70 -10.31 -24.60
C VAL A 437 19.60 -10.26 -25.63
N SER A 438 19.91 -10.65 -26.86
CA SER A 438 18.97 -10.84 -27.96
C SER A 438 19.27 -12.12 -28.71
N TYR A 439 18.35 -12.60 -29.49
CA TYR A 439 18.58 -13.75 -30.37
C TYR A 439 19.79 -13.50 -31.30
N GLU A 440 19.90 -12.30 -31.83
CA GLU A 440 20.96 -11.87 -32.74
C GLU A 440 22.33 -11.77 -32.04
N SER A 441 22.34 -11.40 -30.75
CA SER A 441 23.60 -11.38 -29.97
C SER A 441 24.09 -12.80 -29.65
N LEU A 442 23.19 -13.75 -29.46
CA LEU A 442 23.48 -15.14 -29.14
C LEU A 442 24.01 -15.91 -30.37
N ILE A 443 23.43 -15.68 -31.54
CA ILE A 443 23.72 -16.46 -32.78
C ILE A 443 24.69 -15.72 -33.72
N GLY A 444 24.96 -14.44 -33.42
CA GLY A 444 25.89 -13.64 -34.24
C GLY A 444 25.36 -13.24 -35.59
N GLY A 445 24.31 -12.47 -35.66
CA GLY A 445 23.80 -11.62 -36.77
C GLY A 445 23.86 -12.09 -38.24
N ARG A 446 24.35 -13.28 -38.50
CA ARG A 446 24.65 -13.80 -39.84
C ARG A 446 23.65 -14.86 -40.36
N ILE A 447 22.68 -15.27 -39.54
CA ILE A 447 21.70 -16.26 -39.98
C ILE A 447 20.56 -15.53 -40.66
N PRO A 448 20.22 -15.84 -41.95
CA PRO A 448 19.09 -15.28 -42.63
C PRO A 448 17.77 -15.54 -41.83
N THR A 449 16.88 -14.56 -41.83
CA THR A 449 15.58 -14.60 -41.12
C THR A 449 14.74 -15.84 -41.45
N GLN A 450 14.95 -16.40 -42.68
CA GLN A 450 14.29 -17.59 -43.16
C GLN A 450 14.72 -18.92 -42.53
N LEU A 451 15.85 -18.92 -41.82
CA LEU A 451 16.39 -20.08 -41.10
C LEU A 451 16.23 -19.99 -39.59
N LYS A 452 15.52 -18.99 -39.09
CA LYS A 452 15.16 -18.92 -37.66
C LYS A 452 14.34 -20.15 -37.30
N PRO A 453 14.73 -20.95 -36.31
CA PRO A 453 13.85 -21.97 -35.79
C PRO A 453 12.56 -21.30 -35.35
N LEU A 454 11.43 -21.95 -35.62
CA LEU A 454 10.08 -21.51 -35.20
C LEU A 454 10.15 -20.97 -33.78
N LYS A 455 9.76 -19.71 -33.62
CA LYS A 455 9.87 -18.91 -32.38
C LYS A 455 9.65 -19.77 -31.13
N PRO A 456 10.60 -19.82 -30.19
CA PRO A 456 10.38 -20.49 -28.91
C PRO A 456 9.50 -19.68 -27.94
N PHE A 457 8.92 -18.55 -28.39
CA PHE A 457 8.04 -17.69 -27.61
C PHE A 457 6.78 -17.30 -28.40
#